data_f72298490d979a1ca28c0b88b788fea5
#
_entry.id   f72298490d979a1ca28c0b88b788fea5
#
_cell.length_a   1.000
_cell.length_b   1.000
_cell.length_c   1.000
_cell.angle_alpha   90.00
_cell.angle_beta   90.00
_cell.angle_gamma   90.00
#
_symmetry.space_group_name_H-M   'P 1'
#
loop_
_entity.id
_entity.type
_entity.pdbx_description
1 polymer ?
#
loop_
_entity_poly.entity_id
_entity_poly.type
_entity_poly.pdbx_seq_one_letter_code
_entity_poly.pdbx_strand_id
1 'polypeptide(L)'
;EAGAYEIFTKLTAGELIITDDLNRNFRLAEKNRMELIKDNEATTAVTVEHDGIYWLYVNFSNMTYKFKEISKVELFISSPGNKAELTYEGNGVWGIMDYAWNVKEGGNTDSRHKFICTYADGSSEFWGHFEDDCRDSEKSEAEKNPLFYNIFRHTFSNQWDNTWKVNEKEREGYGKKVSFWVHMNNTDDDLFLLERSLGVPLAVNMQGSATENQEAIALNKALPVLVAKGSDDLNVGREASIFECFTQLSSGDFSITDDKGRYYKLDASNMTFAIAENPVTNTVSKAGIYWVALDFNAMTYKMREIEKVELWNKPWFGHDVPDTAEMTYQGQGEWSISDYAWVVSHEDGRKDTRYYFICTYVDGFKERWAYYSDDCRGDQNSNPGKYPNFYNIYRFDHSKLGEWDDSWKTQNDSEGVGKKATFHIYMNNTYAADYKHTRSFK
;
A
#
# COMPACT_ATOMS: atom_id res chain seq x y z
N GLU A 1 -5.22 -31.22 13.67
CA GLU A 1 -5.38 -32.51 14.37
C GLU A 1 -4.29 -33.47 13.92
N ALA A 2 -3.61 -34.15 14.86
CA ALA A 2 -2.59 -35.13 14.51
C ALA A 2 -3.19 -36.31 13.71
N GLY A 3 -2.59 -36.62 12.55
CA GLY A 3 -3.05 -37.68 11.65
C GLY A 3 -4.25 -37.32 10.77
N ALA A 4 -4.65 -36.05 10.74
CA ALA A 4 -5.67 -35.55 9.82
C ALA A 4 -5.02 -34.72 8.70
N TYR A 5 -5.46 -34.94 7.48
CA TYR A 5 -4.99 -34.27 6.28
C TYR A 5 -6.18 -33.80 5.45
N GLU A 6 -6.04 -32.70 4.74
CA GLU A 6 -7.05 -32.23 3.83
C GLU A 6 -6.45 -31.64 2.56
N ILE A 7 -7.24 -31.66 1.50
CA ILE A 7 -6.88 -31.09 0.20
C ILE A 7 -8.12 -30.55 -0.50
N PHE A 8 -7.94 -29.43 -1.19
CA PHE A 8 -8.90 -28.83 -2.11
C PHE A 8 -8.33 -28.97 -3.53
N THR A 9 -8.95 -29.81 -4.34
CA THR A 9 -8.37 -30.17 -5.64
C THR A 9 -9.44 -30.45 -6.70
N LYS A 10 -9.04 -30.28 -7.96
CA LYS A 10 -9.84 -30.72 -9.10
C LYS A 10 -9.63 -32.20 -9.30
N LEU A 11 -10.72 -32.96 -9.38
CA LEU A 11 -10.73 -34.37 -9.71
C LEU A 11 -11.51 -34.60 -11.00
N THR A 12 -11.10 -35.61 -11.75
CA THR A 12 -11.84 -36.14 -12.88
C THR A 12 -12.65 -37.37 -12.45
N ALA A 13 -13.75 -37.64 -13.16
CA ALA A 13 -14.53 -38.85 -12.91
C ALA A 13 -13.66 -40.10 -12.99
N GLY A 14 -13.78 -40.98 -12.02
CA GLY A 14 -12.96 -42.17 -11.92
C GLY A 14 -12.76 -42.68 -10.51
N GLU A 15 -11.90 -43.68 -10.37
CA GLU A 15 -11.55 -44.25 -9.07
C GLU A 15 -10.61 -43.34 -8.29
N LEU A 16 -10.84 -43.20 -6.96
CA LEU A 16 -10.01 -42.46 -6.02
C LEU A 16 -9.37 -43.40 -4.99
N ILE A 17 -8.06 -43.44 -4.98
CA ILE A 17 -7.26 -44.21 -4.01
C ILE A 17 -6.37 -43.21 -3.26
N ILE A 18 -6.28 -43.38 -1.94
CA ILE A 18 -5.37 -42.59 -1.10
C ILE A 18 -4.17 -43.49 -0.77
N THR A 19 -2.97 -42.95 -1.00
CA THR A 19 -1.71 -43.64 -0.68
C THR A 19 -0.97 -42.81 0.35
N ASP A 20 -0.49 -43.49 1.43
CA ASP A 20 0.36 -42.87 2.45
C ASP A 20 1.87 -42.95 2.10
N ASP A 21 2.70 -42.36 2.93
CA ASP A 21 4.17 -42.35 2.81
C ASP A 21 4.84 -43.74 2.97
N LEU A 22 4.11 -44.74 3.48
CA LEU A 22 4.52 -46.10 3.52
C LEU A 22 4.04 -46.96 2.35
N ASN A 23 3.51 -46.32 1.31
CA ASN A 23 2.90 -46.91 0.12
C ASN A 23 1.73 -47.87 0.44
N ARG A 24 1.03 -47.61 1.53
CA ARG A 24 -0.21 -48.32 1.84
C ARG A 24 -1.38 -47.62 1.16
N ASN A 25 -2.23 -48.41 0.51
CA ASN A 25 -3.39 -47.88 -0.22
C ASN A 25 -4.64 -48.01 0.67
N PHE A 26 -5.45 -46.94 0.64
CA PHE A 26 -6.71 -46.87 1.37
C PHE A 26 -7.84 -46.57 0.38
N ARG A 27 -8.94 -47.30 0.54
CA ARG A 27 -10.20 -46.98 -0.13
C ARG A 27 -11.12 -46.21 0.79
N LEU A 28 -11.91 -45.35 0.20
CA LEU A 28 -13.01 -44.68 0.87
C LEU A 28 -14.23 -45.60 0.83
N ALA A 29 -14.73 -46.01 1.98
CA ALA A 29 -15.82 -46.98 2.14
C ALA A 29 -17.12 -46.26 2.59
N GLU A 30 -18.22 -47.02 2.65
CA GLU A 30 -19.50 -46.50 3.14
C GLU A 30 -19.37 -45.95 4.58
N LYS A 31 -20.31 -45.06 4.93
CA LYS A 31 -20.40 -44.40 6.24
C LYS A 31 -19.16 -43.57 6.60
N ASN A 32 -18.55 -42.95 5.61
CA ASN A 32 -17.38 -42.07 5.78
C ASN A 32 -16.18 -42.73 6.46
N ARG A 33 -15.96 -44.02 6.24
CA ARG A 33 -14.83 -44.78 6.76
C ARG A 33 -13.78 -45.03 5.70
N MET A 34 -12.51 -45.00 6.09
CA MET A 34 -11.39 -45.48 5.31
C MET A 34 -11.05 -46.91 5.66
N GLU A 35 -10.68 -47.71 4.67
CA GLU A 35 -10.22 -49.09 4.87
C GLU A 35 -8.90 -49.29 4.14
N LEU A 36 -7.95 -49.94 4.84
CA LEU A 36 -6.69 -50.36 4.23
C LEU A 36 -6.95 -51.47 3.21
N ILE A 37 -6.46 -51.29 1.99
CA ILE A 37 -6.51 -52.31 0.93
C ILE A 37 -5.41 -53.34 1.20
N LYS A 38 -5.77 -54.58 1.40
CA LYS A 38 -4.82 -55.66 1.56
C LYS A 38 -4.36 -56.22 0.20
N ASP A 39 -3.15 -56.80 0.19
CA ASP A 39 -2.61 -57.41 -1.00
C ASP A 39 -3.61 -58.47 -1.59
N ASN A 40 -3.89 -58.35 -2.89
CA ASN A 40 -4.82 -59.16 -3.64
C ASN A 40 -6.35 -58.94 -3.40
N GLU A 41 -6.75 -57.86 -2.68
CA GLU A 41 -8.16 -57.48 -2.65
C GLU A 41 -8.51 -56.64 -3.89
N ALA A 42 -9.68 -56.94 -4.50
CA ALA A 42 -10.22 -56.08 -5.56
C ALA A 42 -10.50 -54.69 -4.97
N THR A 43 -9.93 -53.68 -5.56
CA THR A 43 -10.15 -52.29 -5.19
C THR A 43 -11.56 -51.84 -5.60
N THR A 44 -12.50 -51.85 -4.65
CA THR A 44 -13.69 -50.99 -4.80
C THR A 44 -13.35 -49.65 -4.21
N ALA A 45 -12.84 -48.78 -5.08
CA ALA A 45 -12.56 -47.38 -4.70
C ALA A 45 -13.87 -46.58 -4.72
N VAL A 46 -13.91 -45.50 -3.95
CA VAL A 46 -14.96 -44.48 -4.16
C VAL A 46 -14.78 -43.94 -5.56
N THR A 47 -15.85 -43.97 -6.33
CA THR A 47 -15.87 -43.40 -7.67
C THR A 47 -16.21 -41.91 -7.55
N VAL A 48 -15.36 -41.06 -8.10
CA VAL A 48 -15.70 -39.67 -8.40
C VAL A 48 -16.71 -39.72 -9.55
N GLU A 49 -17.94 -39.28 -9.30
CA GLU A 49 -19.05 -39.46 -10.27
C GLU A 49 -18.90 -38.57 -11.50
N HIS A 50 -18.33 -37.37 -11.34
CA HIS A 50 -18.12 -36.40 -12.41
C HIS A 50 -16.93 -35.49 -12.12
N ASP A 51 -16.43 -34.85 -13.19
CA ASP A 51 -15.37 -33.86 -13.07
C ASP A 51 -15.82 -32.68 -12.22
N GLY A 52 -15.02 -32.30 -11.24
CA GLY A 52 -15.38 -31.21 -10.33
C GLY A 52 -14.23 -30.80 -9.42
N ILE A 53 -14.49 -29.84 -8.55
CA ILE A 53 -13.56 -29.40 -7.51
C ILE A 53 -14.06 -29.95 -6.18
N TYR A 54 -13.19 -30.60 -5.44
CA TYR A 54 -13.57 -31.35 -4.25
C TYR A 54 -12.73 -30.95 -3.05
N TRP A 55 -13.34 -30.95 -1.89
CA TRP A 55 -12.69 -31.01 -0.60
C TRP A 55 -12.65 -32.44 -0.10
N LEU A 56 -11.46 -32.95 0.12
CA LEU A 56 -11.22 -34.23 0.73
C LEU A 56 -10.52 -34.03 2.07
N TYR A 57 -11.08 -34.57 3.13
CA TYR A 57 -10.49 -34.62 4.46
C TYR A 57 -10.37 -36.09 4.87
N VAL A 58 -9.20 -36.48 5.34
CA VAL A 58 -8.93 -37.84 5.83
C VAL A 58 -8.35 -37.76 7.24
N ASN A 59 -8.77 -38.67 8.10
CA ASN A 59 -8.24 -38.79 9.45
C ASN A 59 -7.80 -40.24 9.68
N PHE A 60 -6.49 -40.44 9.69
CA PHE A 60 -5.88 -41.78 9.89
C PHE A 60 -5.97 -42.24 11.34
N SER A 61 -6.16 -41.38 12.31
CA SER A 61 -6.28 -41.76 13.73
C SER A 61 -7.56 -42.53 14.04
N ASN A 62 -8.65 -42.18 13.33
CA ASN A 62 -9.96 -42.82 13.49
C ASN A 62 -10.49 -43.48 12.23
N MET A 63 -9.68 -43.49 11.17
CA MET A 63 -9.99 -44.09 9.86
C MET A 63 -11.30 -43.54 9.27
N THR A 64 -11.45 -42.22 9.27
CA THR A 64 -12.62 -41.57 8.72
C THR A 64 -12.25 -40.56 7.60
N TYR A 65 -13.20 -40.27 6.75
CA TYR A 65 -13.03 -39.25 5.73
C TYR A 65 -14.28 -38.36 5.61
N LYS A 66 -14.08 -37.20 4.97
CA LYS A 66 -15.16 -36.36 4.41
C LYS A 66 -14.80 -36.06 2.96
N PHE A 67 -15.78 -36.16 2.10
CA PHE A 67 -15.61 -35.90 0.67
C PHE A 67 -16.80 -35.08 0.19
N LYS A 68 -16.54 -33.86 -0.27
CA LYS A 68 -17.59 -32.94 -0.71
C LYS A 68 -17.16 -32.24 -1.97
N GLU A 69 -18.07 -32.16 -2.93
CA GLU A 69 -17.91 -31.30 -4.09
C GLU A 69 -18.14 -29.83 -3.72
N ILE A 70 -17.28 -28.96 -4.22
CA ILE A 70 -17.40 -27.52 -4.06
C ILE A 70 -18.22 -26.97 -5.23
N SER A 71 -19.37 -26.40 -4.93
CA SER A 71 -20.24 -25.75 -5.92
C SER A 71 -19.68 -24.41 -6.35
N LYS A 72 -19.23 -23.57 -5.38
CA LYS A 72 -18.63 -22.25 -5.64
C LYS A 72 -17.90 -21.72 -4.44
N VAL A 73 -16.99 -20.78 -4.69
CA VAL A 73 -16.37 -19.92 -3.68
C VAL A 73 -16.69 -18.46 -4.04
N GLU A 74 -17.17 -17.70 -3.09
CA GLU A 74 -17.61 -16.31 -3.27
C GLU A 74 -16.83 -15.36 -2.35
N LEU A 75 -16.38 -14.22 -2.86
CA LEU A 75 -16.03 -13.06 -2.08
C LEU A 75 -17.34 -12.43 -1.55
N PHE A 76 -17.41 -12.21 -0.25
CA PHE A 76 -18.53 -11.51 0.38
C PHE A 76 -18.03 -10.18 0.96
N ILE A 77 -18.70 -9.09 0.58
CA ILE A 77 -18.43 -7.74 1.07
C ILE A 77 -19.59 -7.32 1.93
N SER A 78 -19.32 -7.08 3.22
CA SER A 78 -20.37 -6.85 4.24
C SER A 78 -21.17 -5.56 4.03
N SER A 79 -20.61 -4.58 3.36
CA SER A 79 -21.31 -3.35 3.02
C SER A 79 -21.00 -2.98 1.55
N PRO A 80 -21.94 -3.06 0.65
CA PRO A 80 -23.41 -3.17 0.77
C PRO A 80 -23.96 -4.61 0.83
N GLY A 81 -23.18 -5.64 1.15
CA GLY A 81 -23.63 -7.03 1.19
C GLY A 81 -23.54 -7.75 -0.15
N ASN A 82 -22.65 -7.33 -1.01
CA ASN A 82 -22.43 -7.92 -2.33
C ASN A 82 -21.63 -9.21 -2.27
N LYS A 83 -21.89 -10.09 -3.22
CA LYS A 83 -21.14 -11.32 -3.45
C LYS A 83 -20.59 -11.34 -4.88
N ALA A 84 -19.42 -11.92 -5.03
CA ALA A 84 -18.81 -12.16 -6.33
C ALA A 84 -18.13 -13.53 -6.32
N GLU A 85 -18.38 -14.34 -7.36
CA GLU A 85 -17.82 -15.67 -7.48
C GLU A 85 -16.34 -15.59 -7.88
N LEU A 86 -15.50 -16.45 -7.26
CA LEU A 86 -14.10 -16.63 -7.57
C LEU A 86 -13.91 -17.77 -8.58
N THR A 87 -12.88 -17.65 -9.39
CA THR A 87 -12.47 -18.70 -10.33
C THR A 87 -11.43 -19.61 -9.68
N TYR A 88 -11.56 -20.91 -9.86
CA TYR A 88 -10.54 -21.87 -9.43
C TYR A 88 -9.32 -21.84 -10.36
N GLU A 89 -8.14 -21.59 -9.79
CA GLU A 89 -6.88 -21.46 -10.53
C GLU A 89 -5.96 -22.68 -10.42
N GLY A 90 -6.38 -23.70 -9.67
CA GLY A 90 -5.58 -24.90 -9.40
C GLY A 90 -5.00 -24.95 -8.00
N ASN A 91 -4.54 -26.11 -7.57
CA ASN A 91 -3.86 -26.33 -6.28
C ASN A 91 -4.58 -25.76 -5.03
N GLY A 92 -5.92 -25.69 -5.07
CA GLY A 92 -6.72 -25.13 -3.99
C GLY A 92 -6.72 -23.60 -3.96
N VAL A 93 -6.26 -22.95 -5.02
CA VAL A 93 -6.29 -21.49 -5.16
C VAL A 93 -7.56 -21.05 -5.88
N TRP A 94 -8.23 -20.06 -5.32
CA TRP A 94 -9.39 -19.40 -5.91
C TRP A 94 -9.13 -17.91 -6.01
N GLY A 95 -9.38 -17.33 -7.19
CA GLY A 95 -9.08 -15.94 -7.46
C GLY A 95 -10.24 -15.16 -8.07
N ILE A 96 -10.26 -13.85 -7.81
CA ILE A 96 -11.06 -12.86 -8.51
C ILE A 96 -10.18 -11.65 -8.81
N MET A 97 -10.14 -11.25 -10.08
CA MET A 97 -9.35 -10.09 -10.52
C MET A 97 -10.26 -8.94 -10.92
N ASP A 98 -9.74 -7.74 -10.77
CA ASP A 98 -10.37 -6.50 -11.24
C ASP A 98 -11.83 -6.29 -10.77
N TYR A 99 -12.16 -6.81 -9.61
CA TYR A 99 -13.47 -6.60 -9.00
C TYR A 99 -13.65 -5.13 -8.62
N ALA A 100 -14.78 -4.53 -9.01
CA ALA A 100 -15.10 -3.14 -8.69
C ALA A 100 -15.39 -2.98 -7.18
N TRP A 101 -14.46 -2.39 -6.45
CA TRP A 101 -14.59 -2.17 -5.02
C TRP A 101 -15.40 -0.91 -4.70
N ASN A 102 -16.43 -1.04 -3.88
CA ASN A 102 -17.37 0.05 -3.59
C ASN A 102 -17.00 0.94 -2.40
N VAL A 103 -15.75 1.01 -2.04
CA VAL A 103 -15.27 1.93 -0.98
C VAL A 103 -15.03 3.30 -1.58
N LYS A 104 -15.64 4.34 -1.03
CA LYS A 104 -15.57 5.72 -1.51
C LYS A 104 -15.13 6.67 -0.42
N GLU A 105 -14.31 7.65 -0.79
CA GLU A 105 -14.05 8.78 0.09
C GLU A 105 -15.36 9.55 0.36
N GLY A 106 -15.60 9.89 1.63
CA GLY A 106 -16.84 10.56 2.05
C GLY A 106 -18.10 9.70 1.98
N GLY A 107 -17.95 8.39 1.68
CA GLY A 107 -19.01 7.41 1.63
C GLY A 107 -18.89 6.36 2.71
N ASN A 108 -19.24 5.11 2.38
CA ASN A 108 -19.02 3.99 3.28
C ASN A 108 -17.54 3.62 3.31
N THR A 109 -16.85 3.99 4.38
CA THR A 109 -15.44 3.72 4.60
C THR A 109 -15.18 2.39 5.32
N ASP A 110 -16.19 1.83 5.99
CA ASP A 110 -16.11 0.57 6.71
C ASP A 110 -16.45 -0.61 5.79
N SER A 111 -15.55 -0.91 4.86
CA SER A 111 -15.71 -2.05 3.96
C SER A 111 -14.94 -3.25 4.47
N ARG A 112 -15.64 -4.33 4.64
CA ARG A 112 -15.14 -5.59 5.18
C ARG A 112 -15.40 -6.73 4.21
N HIS A 113 -14.54 -7.71 4.20
CA HIS A 113 -14.65 -8.86 3.32
C HIS A 113 -14.30 -10.17 4.01
N LYS A 114 -14.85 -11.23 3.50
CA LYS A 114 -14.57 -12.64 3.80
C LYS A 114 -14.99 -13.50 2.61
N PHE A 115 -14.77 -14.80 2.70
CA PHE A 115 -15.13 -15.72 1.62
C PHE A 115 -16.16 -16.74 2.11
N ILE A 116 -16.95 -17.25 1.18
CA ILE A 116 -17.97 -18.27 1.41
C ILE A 116 -17.67 -19.44 0.47
N CYS A 117 -17.35 -20.58 1.01
CA CYS A 117 -17.26 -21.82 0.27
C CYS A 117 -18.60 -22.57 0.39
N THR A 118 -19.26 -22.81 -0.73
CA THR A 118 -20.55 -23.53 -0.78
C THR A 118 -20.33 -24.87 -1.46
N TYR A 119 -20.80 -25.92 -0.82
CA TYR A 119 -20.72 -27.29 -1.31
C TYR A 119 -21.97 -27.68 -2.10
N ALA A 120 -21.88 -28.72 -2.94
CA ALA A 120 -23.01 -29.20 -3.74
C ALA A 120 -24.18 -29.73 -2.89
N ASP A 121 -23.93 -30.15 -1.63
CA ASP A 121 -24.97 -30.51 -0.67
C ASP A 121 -25.74 -29.33 -0.07
N GLY A 122 -25.40 -28.11 -0.48
CA GLY A 122 -26.00 -26.86 0.00
C GLY A 122 -25.40 -26.34 1.32
N SER A 123 -24.52 -27.09 1.96
CA SER A 123 -23.80 -26.60 3.15
C SER A 123 -22.76 -25.56 2.75
N SER A 124 -22.43 -24.66 3.69
CA SER A 124 -21.44 -23.60 3.46
C SER A 124 -20.50 -23.45 4.64
N GLU A 125 -19.29 -23.02 4.36
CA GLU A 125 -18.29 -22.59 5.35
C GLU A 125 -17.91 -21.14 5.06
N PHE A 126 -17.60 -20.38 6.12
CA PHE A 126 -17.06 -19.04 6.03
C PHE A 126 -15.56 -19.08 6.26
N TRP A 127 -14.83 -18.43 5.40
CA TRP A 127 -13.39 -18.33 5.43
C TRP A 127 -13.02 -16.88 5.66
N GLY A 128 -12.53 -16.57 6.84
CA GLY A 128 -12.39 -15.20 7.31
C GLY A 128 -11.23 -14.98 8.25
N HIS A 129 -11.20 -13.78 8.81
CA HIS A 129 -10.20 -13.37 9.80
C HIS A 129 -10.40 -14.10 11.13
N PHE A 130 -9.33 -14.18 11.92
CA PHE A 130 -9.33 -14.83 13.24
C PHE A 130 -10.31 -14.20 14.21
N GLU A 131 -10.38 -12.87 14.26
CA GLU A 131 -11.18 -12.16 15.24
C GLU A 131 -12.55 -11.72 14.73
N ASP A 132 -13.49 -11.63 15.67
CA ASP A 132 -14.89 -11.42 15.42
C ASP A 132 -15.22 -10.02 14.92
N ASP A 133 -14.42 -9.02 15.28
CA ASP A 133 -14.64 -7.63 14.89
C ASP A 133 -13.32 -6.88 14.65
N CYS A 134 -13.03 -6.63 13.37
CA CYS A 134 -11.90 -5.80 12.97
C CYS A 134 -12.21 -4.30 13.00
N ARG A 135 -13.03 -3.82 13.93
CA ARG A 135 -13.36 -2.37 14.06
C ARG A 135 -12.16 -1.52 14.43
N ASP A 136 -11.16 -2.10 15.08
CA ASP A 136 -9.96 -1.38 15.44
C ASP A 136 -9.06 -1.14 14.22
N SER A 137 -8.61 0.08 14.05
CA SER A 137 -7.64 0.44 13.01
C SER A 137 -6.35 -0.38 13.11
N GLU A 138 -5.99 -0.85 14.31
CA GLU A 138 -4.82 -1.71 14.53
C GLU A 138 -4.98 -3.08 13.90
N LYS A 139 -6.19 -3.62 13.84
CA LYS A 139 -6.48 -4.94 13.25
C LYS A 139 -6.53 -4.93 11.72
N SER A 140 -6.68 -3.76 11.11
CA SER A 140 -6.61 -3.59 9.66
C SER A 140 -5.19 -3.34 9.12
N GLU A 141 -4.20 -3.22 10.02
CA GLU A 141 -2.81 -3.00 9.66
C GLU A 141 -2.06 -4.34 9.67
N ALA A 142 -1.79 -4.89 8.48
CA ALA A 142 -1.10 -6.18 8.33
C ALA A 142 0.28 -6.21 9.02
N GLU A 143 0.99 -5.09 9.07
CA GLU A 143 2.30 -4.96 9.72
C GLU A 143 2.24 -5.15 11.23
N LYS A 144 1.11 -4.82 11.85
CA LYS A 144 0.90 -4.95 13.30
C LYS A 144 0.27 -6.26 13.72
N ASN A 145 -0.29 -7.00 12.77
CA ASN A 145 -0.94 -8.27 13.02
C ASN A 145 -0.30 -9.38 12.18
N PRO A 146 0.61 -10.18 12.73
CA PRO A 146 1.31 -11.23 11.97
C PRO A 146 0.37 -12.32 11.43
N LEU A 147 -0.84 -12.45 11.98
CA LEU A 147 -1.85 -13.41 11.51
C LEU A 147 -2.87 -12.77 10.55
N PHE A 148 -2.63 -11.52 10.11
CA PHE A 148 -3.60 -10.76 9.32
C PHE A 148 -4.04 -11.48 8.05
N TYR A 149 -3.12 -12.09 7.33
CA TYR A 149 -3.39 -12.79 6.07
C TYR A 149 -3.76 -14.27 6.25
N ASN A 150 -3.73 -14.79 7.48
CA ASN A 150 -4.12 -16.17 7.74
C ASN A 150 -5.63 -16.30 7.67
N ILE A 151 -6.09 -17.37 7.03
CA ILE A 151 -7.50 -17.69 6.91
C ILE A 151 -7.91 -18.67 8.01
N PHE A 152 -9.02 -18.38 8.63
CA PHE A 152 -9.67 -19.26 9.59
C PHE A 152 -11.03 -19.71 9.07
N ARG A 153 -11.38 -20.97 9.33
CA ARG A 153 -12.64 -21.57 8.89
C ARG A 153 -13.69 -21.47 9.99
N HIS A 154 -14.86 -21.01 9.62
CA HIS A 154 -16.00 -20.83 10.53
C HIS A 154 -17.24 -21.51 9.95
N THR A 155 -17.91 -22.32 10.76
CA THR A 155 -19.19 -22.95 10.38
C THR A 155 -20.35 -21.97 10.41
N PHE A 156 -20.22 -20.91 11.19
CA PHE A 156 -21.19 -19.82 11.29
C PHE A 156 -20.45 -18.49 11.43
N SER A 157 -20.94 -17.49 10.73
CA SER A 157 -20.46 -16.13 10.88
C SER A 157 -21.56 -15.18 10.39
N ASN A 158 -21.89 -14.15 11.16
CA ASN A 158 -22.81 -13.12 10.70
C ASN A 158 -22.11 -12.18 9.70
N GLN A 159 -22.83 -11.18 9.24
CA GLN A 159 -22.34 -10.27 8.19
C GLN A 159 -21.02 -9.56 8.54
N TRP A 160 -20.82 -9.21 9.81
CA TRP A 160 -19.70 -8.40 10.27
C TRP A 160 -18.58 -9.20 10.94
N ASP A 161 -18.89 -10.40 11.42
CA ASP A 161 -17.95 -11.22 12.16
C ASP A 161 -16.88 -11.84 11.26
N ASN A 162 -15.70 -12.04 11.81
CA ASN A 162 -14.60 -12.73 11.17
C ASN A 162 -14.23 -12.17 9.79
N THR A 163 -14.28 -10.86 9.65
CA THR A 163 -13.99 -10.16 8.40
C THR A 163 -12.66 -9.44 8.45
N TRP A 164 -11.99 -9.35 7.30
CA TRP A 164 -10.91 -8.38 7.13
C TRP A 164 -11.49 -7.01 6.84
N LYS A 165 -10.90 -6.00 7.42
CA LYS A 165 -11.19 -4.60 7.14
C LYS A 165 -10.11 -4.00 6.22
N VAL A 166 -10.45 -2.99 5.46
CA VAL A 166 -9.47 -2.15 4.75
C VAL A 166 -8.88 -1.12 5.68
N ASN A 167 -7.64 -0.69 5.41
CA ASN A 167 -7.01 0.39 6.15
C ASN A 167 -7.60 1.74 5.72
N GLU A 168 -8.50 2.28 6.53
CA GLU A 168 -9.20 3.54 6.24
C GLU A 168 -8.27 4.75 6.25
N LYS A 169 -7.27 4.78 7.13
CA LYS A 169 -6.31 5.89 7.23
C LYS A 169 -5.48 6.04 5.96
N GLU A 170 -5.13 4.93 5.35
CA GLU A 170 -4.39 4.91 4.09
C GLU A 170 -5.32 4.92 2.86
N ARG A 171 -6.62 5.08 3.07
CA ARG A 171 -7.62 5.08 1.98
C ARG A 171 -7.53 3.83 1.10
N GLU A 172 -7.18 2.71 1.74
CA GLU A 172 -6.97 1.43 1.06
C GLU A 172 -8.22 0.99 0.30
N GLY A 173 -8.10 0.74 -0.99
CA GLY A 173 -9.20 0.30 -1.85
C GLY A 173 -10.15 1.39 -2.36
N TYR A 174 -9.98 2.66 -1.98
CA TYR A 174 -10.89 3.73 -2.40
C TYR A 174 -10.89 3.94 -3.92
N GLY A 175 -12.08 3.76 -4.53
CA GLY A 175 -12.28 3.95 -5.96
C GLY A 175 -11.52 2.97 -6.87
N LYS A 176 -11.09 1.82 -6.35
CA LYS A 176 -10.20 0.87 -7.04
C LYS A 176 -10.92 -0.36 -7.55
N LYS A 177 -10.27 -1.01 -8.50
CA LYS A 177 -10.46 -2.43 -8.77
C LYS A 177 -9.54 -3.23 -7.84
N VAL A 178 -10.05 -4.34 -7.31
CA VAL A 178 -9.35 -5.17 -6.34
C VAL A 178 -9.25 -6.59 -6.84
N SER A 179 -8.20 -7.29 -6.43
CA SER A 179 -8.03 -8.72 -6.71
C SER A 179 -7.77 -9.45 -5.41
N PHE A 180 -8.33 -10.65 -5.29
CA PHE A 180 -8.16 -11.51 -4.13
C PHE A 180 -7.83 -12.92 -4.57
N TRP A 181 -6.97 -13.59 -3.82
CA TRP A 181 -6.70 -15.01 -3.93
C TRP A 181 -6.80 -15.68 -2.58
N VAL A 182 -7.51 -16.79 -2.54
CA VAL A 182 -7.69 -17.61 -1.36
C VAL A 182 -6.95 -18.92 -1.59
N HIS A 183 -5.95 -19.20 -0.78
CA HIS A 183 -5.19 -20.42 -0.79
C HIS A 183 -5.79 -21.39 0.22
N MET A 184 -6.55 -22.36 -0.26
CA MET A 184 -7.28 -23.32 0.57
C MET A 184 -6.45 -24.58 0.91
N ASN A 185 -5.26 -24.76 0.35
CA ASN A 185 -4.34 -25.82 0.72
C ASN A 185 -3.21 -25.28 1.59
N ASN A 186 -2.81 -26.05 2.58
CA ASN A 186 -1.66 -25.76 3.43
C ASN A 186 -0.37 -26.19 2.72
N THR A 187 0.09 -25.42 1.76
CA THR A 187 1.30 -25.76 0.98
C THR A 187 2.54 -24.99 1.44
N ASP A 188 2.32 -23.84 2.10
CA ASP A 188 3.38 -23.00 2.61
C ASP A 188 3.13 -22.75 4.10
N ASP A 189 4.11 -23.05 4.94
CA ASP A 189 4.09 -22.82 6.40
C ASP A 189 2.85 -23.35 7.16
N ASP A 190 2.20 -24.39 6.65
CA ASP A 190 1.03 -25.05 7.27
C ASP A 190 -0.18 -24.12 7.50
N LEU A 191 -0.33 -23.05 6.75
CA LEU A 191 -1.41 -22.08 6.92
C LEU A 191 -2.22 -21.85 5.64
N PHE A 192 -3.54 -21.67 5.83
CA PHE A 192 -4.39 -21.12 4.77
C PHE A 192 -4.15 -19.63 4.65
N LEU A 193 -3.95 -19.13 3.45
CA LEU A 193 -3.54 -17.74 3.23
C LEU A 193 -4.51 -16.96 2.36
N LEU A 194 -4.69 -15.69 2.72
CA LEU A 194 -5.28 -14.68 1.88
C LEU A 194 -4.17 -13.88 1.19
N GLU A 195 -4.23 -13.81 -0.11
CA GLU A 195 -3.52 -12.80 -0.88
C GLU A 195 -4.52 -11.77 -1.40
N ARG A 196 -4.23 -10.47 -1.22
CA ARG A 196 -5.06 -9.41 -1.77
C ARG A 196 -4.21 -8.35 -2.45
N SER A 197 -4.69 -7.91 -3.59
CA SER A 197 -4.17 -6.75 -4.29
C SER A 197 -5.32 -5.80 -4.52
N LEU A 198 -5.23 -4.62 -3.96
CA LEU A 198 -6.25 -3.60 -4.15
C LEU A 198 -6.05 -2.83 -5.46
N GLY A 199 -5.60 -3.50 -6.50
CA GLY A 199 -5.27 -2.93 -7.80
C GLY A 199 -3.96 -2.13 -7.81
N VAL A 200 -3.23 -2.12 -6.67
CA VAL A 200 -2.02 -1.34 -6.46
C VAL A 200 -0.93 -2.27 -5.97
N PRO A 201 0.29 -2.19 -6.51
CA PRO A 201 1.42 -2.96 -6.00
C PRO A 201 1.77 -2.54 -4.55
N LEU A 202 2.46 -3.41 -3.83
CA LEU A 202 3.00 -3.10 -2.50
C LEU A 202 4.28 -2.26 -2.61
N ALA A 203 5.09 -2.50 -3.64
CA ALA A 203 6.30 -1.73 -3.93
C ALA A 203 6.45 -1.49 -5.43
N VAL A 204 7.02 -0.36 -5.79
CA VAL A 204 7.33 0.02 -7.18
C VAL A 204 8.75 0.53 -7.23
N ASN A 205 9.50 0.06 -8.23
CA ASN A 205 10.88 0.48 -8.45
C ASN A 205 11.08 0.97 -9.88
N MET A 206 11.98 1.91 -10.04
CA MET A 206 12.47 2.41 -11.33
C MET A 206 13.98 2.17 -11.42
N GLN A 207 14.46 1.56 -12.50
CA GLN A 207 15.88 1.27 -12.69
C GLN A 207 16.29 1.28 -14.16
N GLY A 208 17.49 1.79 -14.45
CA GLY A 208 18.07 1.77 -15.80
C GLY A 208 19.21 2.74 -15.97
N SER A 209 19.66 2.93 -17.20
CA SER A 209 20.76 3.87 -17.53
C SER A 209 20.39 5.33 -17.26
N ALA A 210 19.09 5.65 -17.22
CA ALA A 210 18.59 6.98 -16.90
C ALA A 210 18.55 7.27 -15.40
N THR A 211 18.50 6.25 -14.54
CA THR A 211 18.39 6.45 -13.08
C THR A 211 19.71 6.90 -12.46
N GLU A 212 19.61 7.65 -11.37
CA GLU A 212 20.74 8.14 -10.62
C GLU A 212 21.69 7.00 -10.23
N ASN A 213 22.97 7.11 -10.59
CA ASN A 213 23.99 6.07 -10.43
C ASN A 213 23.65 4.70 -11.05
N GLN A 214 22.64 4.61 -11.92
CA GLN A 214 22.07 3.37 -12.47
C GLN A 214 21.51 2.42 -11.40
N GLU A 215 21.26 2.95 -10.21
CA GLU A 215 20.67 2.20 -9.11
C GLU A 215 19.14 2.14 -9.20
N ALA A 216 18.55 1.16 -8.51
CA ALA A 216 17.11 1.08 -8.37
C ALA A 216 16.59 2.17 -7.42
N ILE A 217 15.61 2.91 -7.88
CA ILE A 217 14.94 3.95 -7.11
C ILE A 217 13.57 3.43 -6.70
N ALA A 218 13.33 3.31 -5.39
CA ALA A 218 12.02 2.98 -4.86
C ALA A 218 11.09 4.18 -4.98
N LEU A 219 9.91 3.97 -5.55
CA LEU A 219 8.82 4.94 -5.49
C LEU A 219 8.03 4.71 -4.21
N ASN A 220 7.77 5.78 -3.48
CA ASN A 220 7.05 5.73 -2.21
C ASN A 220 5.59 6.14 -2.40
N LYS A 221 4.70 5.70 -1.53
CA LYS A 221 3.32 6.18 -1.54
C LYS A 221 3.29 7.70 -1.38
N ALA A 222 2.62 8.37 -2.33
CA ALA A 222 2.64 9.81 -2.45
C ALA A 222 1.95 10.54 -1.29
N LEU A 223 2.45 11.71 -0.95
CA LEU A 223 1.66 12.67 -0.16
C LEU A 223 0.69 13.41 -1.08
N PRO A 224 -0.58 13.59 -0.67
CA PRO A 224 -1.51 14.41 -1.45
C PRO A 224 -1.04 15.87 -1.49
N VAL A 225 -1.29 16.52 -2.63
CA VAL A 225 -1.13 17.98 -2.75
C VAL A 225 -2.42 18.64 -2.31
N LEU A 226 -2.39 19.30 -1.18
CA LEU A 226 -3.54 19.94 -0.55
C LEU A 226 -3.85 21.25 -1.23
N VAL A 227 -5.13 21.59 -1.31
CA VAL A 227 -5.63 22.82 -1.93
C VAL A 227 -6.22 23.83 -0.93
N ALA A 228 -6.16 23.48 0.35
CA ALA A 228 -6.66 24.29 1.46
C ALA A 228 -5.64 24.29 2.60
N LYS A 229 -5.75 25.26 3.47
CA LYS A 229 -4.99 25.33 4.70
C LYS A 229 -5.16 24.09 5.54
N GLY A 230 -4.11 23.63 6.18
CA GLY A 230 -4.17 22.57 7.15
C GLY A 230 -5.02 22.95 8.35
N SER A 231 -5.67 21.98 8.95
CA SER A 231 -6.30 22.07 10.26
C SER A 231 -5.41 21.36 11.29
N ASP A 232 -5.68 21.57 12.57
CA ASP A 232 -4.96 20.87 13.65
C ASP A 232 -5.19 19.36 13.65
N ASP A 233 -6.05 18.86 12.80
CA ASP A 233 -6.31 17.44 12.59
C ASP A 233 -5.27 16.85 11.61
N LEU A 234 -4.20 16.26 12.16
CA LEU A 234 -3.03 15.75 11.45
C LEU A 234 -3.27 14.43 10.67
N ASN A 235 -4.51 14.12 10.31
CA ASN A 235 -4.87 12.88 9.61
C ASN A 235 -4.73 12.96 8.08
N VAL A 236 -3.72 13.62 7.55
CA VAL A 236 -3.41 13.57 6.11
C VAL A 236 -2.71 12.25 5.82
N GLY A 237 -3.47 11.26 5.38
CA GLY A 237 -2.94 9.98 4.93
C GLY A 237 -2.21 10.09 3.59
N ARG A 238 -1.35 9.12 3.32
CA ARG A 238 -0.73 8.96 2.00
C ARG A 238 -1.74 8.46 0.99
N GLU A 239 -1.51 8.79 -0.28
CA GLU A 239 -2.30 8.25 -1.38
C GLU A 239 -2.00 6.76 -1.55
N ALA A 240 -2.98 5.91 -1.30
CA ALA A 240 -2.80 4.46 -1.32
C ALA A 240 -2.47 3.90 -2.73
N SER A 241 -2.87 4.61 -3.81
CA SER A 241 -2.70 4.18 -5.20
C SER A 241 -1.62 4.91 -5.98
N ILE A 242 -1.07 5.99 -5.42
CA ILE A 242 -0.09 6.81 -6.10
C ILE A 242 1.29 6.57 -5.50
N PHE A 243 2.23 6.20 -6.36
CA PHE A 243 3.63 6.07 -5.98
C PHE A 243 4.44 7.18 -6.63
N GLU A 244 5.36 7.77 -5.88
CA GLU A 244 6.17 8.89 -6.37
C GLU A 244 7.63 8.80 -5.94
N CYS A 245 8.48 9.45 -6.72
CA CYS A 245 9.85 9.76 -6.32
C CYS A 245 10.27 11.11 -6.89
N PHE A 246 11.27 11.71 -6.23
CA PHE A 246 11.99 12.90 -6.65
C PHE A 246 13.43 12.50 -6.91
N THR A 247 13.90 12.60 -8.15
CA THR A 247 15.18 12.05 -8.54
C THR A 247 15.82 12.76 -9.71
N GLN A 248 17.13 12.73 -9.80
CA GLN A 248 17.85 13.11 -10.99
C GLN A 248 17.77 11.98 -12.02
N LEU A 249 17.40 12.32 -13.24
CA LEU A 249 17.44 11.42 -14.39
C LEU A 249 18.39 11.95 -15.45
N SER A 250 19.18 11.06 -16.01
CA SER A 250 19.94 11.30 -17.22
C SER A 250 19.11 11.00 -18.46
N SER A 251 19.50 11.51 -19.63
CA SER A 251 18.96 10.99 -20.89
C SER A 251 19.33 9.51 -21.04
N GLY A 252 18.35 8.64 -21.27
CA GLY A 252 18.55 7.20 -21.32
C GLY A 252 17.28 6.40 -21.04
N ASP A 253 17.45 5.12 -20.80
CA ASP A 253 16.36 4.16 -20.61
C ASP A 253 16.19 3.77 -19.14
N PHE A 254 14.96 3.46 -18.77
CA PHE A 254 14.61 2.90 -17.47
C PHE A 254 13.42 1.95 -17.58
N SER A 255 13.36 0.99 -16.69
CA SER A 255 12.21 0.11 -16.48
C SER A 255 11.48 0.48 -15.18
N ILE A 256 10.19 0.32 -15.17
CA ILE A 256 9.37 0.38 -13.95
C ILE A 256 8.90 -1.04 -13.66
N THR A 257 9.12 -1.50 -12.44
CA THR A 257 8.71 -2.83 -11.98
C THR A 257 8.03 -2.74 -10.62
N ASP A 258 7.20 -3.72 -10.31
CA ASP A 258 6.58 -3.84 -8.99
C ASP A 258 7.10 -5.06 -8.21
N ASP A 259 6.55 -5.25 -7.01
CA ASP A 259 6.85 -6.37 -6.10
C ASP A 259 6.47 -7.75 -6.66
N LYS A 260 5.63 -7.81 -7.70
CA LYS A 260 5.26 -9.04 -8.42
C LYS A 260 6.07 -9.27 -9.70
N GLY A 261 7.07 -8.44 -9.98
CA GLY A 261 7.90 -8.53 -11.16
C GLY A 261 7.21 -8.10 -12.47
N ARG A 262 6.08 -7.41 -12.38
CA ARG A 262 5.40 -6.86 -13.56
C ARG A 262 6.13 -5.62 -14.06
N TYR A 263 6.15 -5.46 -15.37
CA TYR A 263 6.73 -4.29 -16.04
C TYR A 263 5.63 -3.32 -16.47
N TYR A 264 5.94 -2.03 -16.48
CA TYR A 264 5.01 -0.98 -16.86
C TYR A 264 5.55 -0.15 -18.00
N LYS A 265 4.76 -0.07 -19.09
CA LYS A 265 5.05 0.77 -20.25
C LYS A 265 4.32 2.09 -20.14
N LEU A 266 5.06 3.19 -20.22
CA LEU A 266 4.52 4.55 -20.25
C LEU A 266 4.10 4.93 -21.67
N ASP A 267 2.96 5.58 -21.80
CA ASP A 267 2.48 6.22 -23.03
C ASP A 267 2.48 7.74 -22.83
N ALA A 268 3.48 8.39 -23.39
CA ALA A 268 3.65 9.84 -23.26
C ALA A 268 2.57 10.66 -24.00
N SER A 269 1.88 10.08 -24.97
CA SER A 269 0.85 10.79 -25.74
C SER A 269 -0.42 11.02 -24.92
N ASN A 270 -0.74 10.09 -24.03
CA ASN A 270 -1.95 10.10 -23.21
C ASN A 270 -1.66 10.25 -21.71
N MET A 271 -0.37 10.30 -21.32
CA MET A 271 0.07 10.29 -19.92
C MET A 271 -0.49 9.09 -19.12
N THR A 272 -0.58 7.94 -19.78
CA THR A 272 -1.06 6.67 -19.22
C THR A 272 0.06 5.64 -19.14
N PHE A 273 -0.15 4.58 -18.39
CA PHE A 273 0.73 3.41 -18.43
C PHE A 273 -0.08 2.11 -18.40
N ALA A 274 0.53 1.05 -18.87
CA ALA A 274 -0.08 -0.28 -18.90
C ALA A 274 0.92 -1.35 -18.45
N ILE A 275 0.39 -2.46 -17.92
CA ILE A 275 1.20 -3.65 -17.66
C ILE A 275 1.70 -4.21 -18.99
N ALA A 276 3.00 -4.52 -19.05
CA ALA A 276 3.62 -5.17 -20.18
C ALA A 276 3.84 -6.67 -19.89
N GLU A 277 3.55 -7.52 -20.86
CA GLU A 277 3.74 -8.98 -20.75
C GLU A 277 5.22 -9.40 -20.69
N ASN A 278 6.12 -8.54 -21.17
CA ASN A 278 7.55 -8.79 -21.24
C ASN A 278 8.33 -7.59 -20.67
N PRO A 279 9.59 -7.77 -20.27
CA PRO A 279 10.47 -6.67 -19.90
C PRO A 279 10.43 -5.54 -20.92
N VAL A 280 10.17 -4.33 -20.45
CA VAL A 280 10.02 -3.14 -21.29
C VAL A 280 10.79 -1.97 -20.69
N THR A 281 11.37 -1.15 -21.58
CA THR A 281 12.02 0.10 -21.20
C THR A 281 11.18 1.31 -21.59
N ASN A 282 11.28 2.35 -20.76
CA ASN A 282 10.81 3.70 -21.00
C ASN A 282 12.03 4.61 -21.19
N THR A 283 11.89 5.74 -21.86
CA THR A 283 13.02 6.60 -22.21
C THR A 283 12.82 8.02 -21.65
N VAL A 284 13.88 8.56 -21.06
CA VAL A 284 14.02 9.97 -20.73
C VAL A 284 14.83 10.66 -21.83
N SER A 285 14.26 11.64 -22.47
CA SER A 285 14.94 12.37 -23.58
C SER A 285 15.85 13.50 -23.10
N LYS A 286 15.60 14.07 -21.92
CA LYS A 286 16.31 15.22 -21.36
C LYS A 286 16.78 14.92 -19.94
N ALA A 287 18.05 15.17 -19.64
CA ALA A 287 18.56 15.11 -18.28
C ALA A 287 17.99 16.25 -17.42
N GLY A 288 17.66 15.96 -16.17
CA GLY A 288 17.09 16.93 -15.23
C GLY A 288 16.77 16.29 -13.88
N ILE A 289 16.20 17.07 -12.99
CA ILE A 289 15.63 16.57 -11.73
C ILE A 289 14.12 16.50 -11.91
N TYR A 290 13.54 15.36 -11.58
CA TYR A 290 12.14 15.06 -11.88
C TYR A 290 11.37 14.63 -10.65
N TRP A 291 10.12 15.06 -10.59
CA TRP A 291 9.07 14.38 -9.85
C TRP A 291 8.38 13.40 -10.80
N VAL A 292 8.41 12.12 -10.42
CA VAL A 292 7.73 11.04 -11.14
C VAL A 292 6.65 10.49 -10.23
N ALA A 293 5.42 10.42 -10.72
CA ALA A 293 4.28 9.86 -9.98
C ALA A 293 3.47 8.92 -10.87
N LEU A 294 3.09 7.76 -10.33
CA LEU A 294 2.31 6.73 -10.98
C LEU A 294 1.02 6.50 -10.18
N ASP A 295 -0.14 6.79 -10.77
CA ASP A 295 -1.44 6.49 -10.18
C ASP A 295 -1.94 5.14 -10.72
N PHE A 296 -1.81 4.10 -9.93
CA PHE A 296 -2.24 2.74 -10.27
C PHE A 296 -3.76 2.56 -10.28
N ASN A 297 -4.51 3.51 -9.74
CA ASN A 297 -5.95 3.49 -9.82
C ASN A 297 -6.44 4.00 -11.18
N ALA A 298 -5.93 5.15 -11.58
CA ALA A 298 -6.26 5.76 -12.87
C ALA A 298 -5.43 5.20 -14.03
N MET A 299 -4.38 4.42 -13.76
CA MET A 299 -3.38 3.98 -14.74
C MET A 299 -2.76 5.16 -15.51
N THR A 300 -2.51 6.27 -14.79
CA THR A 300 -1.92 7.50 -15.32
C THR A 300 -0.60 7.82 -14.61
N TYR A 301 0.27 8.53 -15.28
CA TYR A 301 1.49 9.00 -14.68
C TYR A 301 1.70 10.50 -14.88
N LYS A 302 2.54 11.07 -14.04
CA LYS A 302 3.07 12.42 -14.17
C LYS A 302 4.58 12.36 -14.11
N MET A 303 5.23 13.12 -14.94
CA MET A 303 6.66 13.30 -14.94
C MET A 303 6.91 14.79 -15.17
N ARG A 304 7.31 15.51 -14.12
CA ARG A 304 7.54 16.95 -14.15
C ARG A 304 8.99 17.26 -13.82
N GLU A 305 9.64 18.03 -14.66
CA GLU A 305 10.97 18.53 -14.39
C GLU A 305 10.90 19.64 -13.33
N ILE A 306 11.76 19.52 -12.31
CA ILE A 306 11.91 20.52 -11.26
C ILE A 306 12.90 21.59 -11.76
N GLU A 307 12.46 22.83 -11.79
CA GLU A 307 13.30 23.96 -12.12
C GLU A 307 14.21 24.33 -10.96
N LYS A 308 13.63 24.47 -9.75
CA LYS A 308 14.36 24.81 -8.54
C LYS A 308 13.56 24.48 -7.28
N VAL A 309 14.27 24.38 -6.17
CA VAL A 309 13.70 24.36 -4.82
C VAL A 309 14.30 25.53 -4.04
N GLU A 310 13.44 26.28 -3.36
CA GLU A 310 13.81 27.48 -2.62
C GLU A 310 13.36 27.38 -1.16
N LEU A 311 14.22 27.82 -0.25
CA LEU A 311 13.83 28.17 1.10
C LEU A 311 13.16 29.53 1.06
N TRP A 312 11.91 29.67 1.48
CA TRP A 312 11.29 30.93 1.80
C TRP A 312 11.47 31.21 3.28
N ASN A 313 12.04 32.38 3.62
CA ASN A 313 12.24 32.80 4.99
C ASN A 313 11.95 34.30 5.13
N LYS A 314 10.95 34.62 5.91
CA LYS A 314 10.51 36.00 6.09
C LYS A 314 10.18 36.29 7.56
N PRO A 315 10.73 37.36 8.11
CA PRO A 315 10.24 37.95 9.36
C PRO A 315 8.93 38.71 9.11
N TRP A 316 8.12 38.85 10.13
CA TRP A 316 6.84 39.56 10.05
C TRP A 316 6.96 41.02 9.59
N PHE A 317 8.09 41.68 9.88
CA PHE A 317 8.37 43.06 9.50
C PHE A 317 9.48 43.20 8.48
N GLY A 318 9.44 44.29 7.71
CA GLY A 318 10.28 44.50 6.54
C GLY A 318 11.79 44.31 6.76
N HIS A 319 12.44 43.80 5.73
CA HIS A 319 13.88 43.55 5.67
C HIS A 319 14.37 43.79 4.22
N ASP A 320 15.67 43.97 4.06
CA ASP A 320 16.29 44.31 2.77
C ASP A 320 16.88 43.10 2.03
N VAL A 321 16.58 41.87 2.48
CA VAL A 321 17.07 40.64 1.85
C VAL A 321 15.94 39.94 1.08
N PRO A 322 16.24 39.19 0.01
CA PRO A 322 15.24 38.41 -0.70
C PRO A 322 14.52 37.44 0.23
N ASP A 323 13.21 37.28 0.06
CA ASP A 323 12.38 36.36 0.82
C ASP A 323 12.71 34.90 0.52
N THR A 324 13.38 34.60 -0.61
CA THR A 324 13.73 33.24 -1.03
C THR A 324 15.21 33.07 -1.30
N ALA A 325 15.70 31.85 -1.05
CA ALA A 325 17.06 31.44 -1.37
C ALA A 325 17.05 30.04 -1.99
N GLU A 326 17.72 29.89 -3.12
CA GLU A 326 17.79 28.62 -3.85
C GLU A 326 18.58 27.57 -3.07
N MET A 327 18.09 26.33 -3.08
CA MET A 327 18.71 25.17 -2.46
C MET A 327 19.41 24.34 -3.51
N THR A 328 20.44 23.60 -3.10
CA THR A 328 21.22 22.71 -3.98
C THR A 328 20.74 21.27 -3.84
N TYR A 329 20.53 20.60 -4.97
CA TYR A 329 20.22 19.17 -5.00
C TYR A 329 21.44 18.34 -4.56
N GLN A 330 21.22 17.37 -3.66
CA GLN A 330 22.25 16.52 -3.07
C GLN A 330 22.19 15.06 -3.55
N GLY A 331 21.17 14.69 -4.31
CA GLY A 331 20.89 13.31 -4.72
C GLY A 331 19.70 12.71 -3.97
N GLN A 332 19.11 11.66 -4.53
CA GLN A 332 18.01 10.88 -3.92
C GLN A 332 16.82 11.70 -3.37
N GLY A 333 16.54 12.84 -4.02
CA GLY A 333 15.45 13.74 -3.59
C GLY A 333 15.80 14.63 -2.39
N GLU A 334 17.06 14.71 -2.00
CA GLU A 334 17.53 15.64 -0.98
C GLU A 334 17.95 16.98 -1.59
N TRP A 335 17.53 18.07 -0.94
CA TRP A 335 17.97 19.42 -1.24
C TRP A 335 18.49 20.09 0.03
N SER A 336 19.52 20.90 -0.09
CA SER A 336 20.09 21.60 1.05
C SER A 336 20.51 23.03 0.75
N ILE A 337 20.53 23.84 1.80
CA ILE A 337 21.18 25.15 1.82
C ILE A 337 21.98 25.26 3.11
N SER A 338 23.23 25.66 3.00
CA SER A 338 24.15 25.82 4.12
C SER A 338 24.59 27.27 4.25
N ASP A 339 24.97 27.64 5.47
CA ASP A 339 25.47 28.99 5.80
C ASP A 339 24.53 30.13 5.40
N TYR A 340 23.22 29.84 5.30
CA TYR A 340 22.20 30.82 5.02
C TYR A 340 22.11 31.84 6.16
N ALA A 341 22.19 33.14 5.83
CA ALA A 341 22.05 34.19 6.82
C ALA A 341 20.59 34.26 7.29
N TRP A 342 20.35 33.78 8.50
CA TRP A 342 18.99 33.71 9.05
C TRP A 342 18.43 35.10 9.32
N VAL A 343 17.28 35.42 8.75
CA VAL A 343 16.68 36.73 8.86
C VAL A 343 15.66 36.75 9.98
N VAL A 344 15.86 37.64 10.92
CA VAL A 344 14.96 37.90 12.06
C VAL A 344 14.77 39.41 12.17
N SER A 345 13.52 39.89 12.12
CA SER A 345 13.21 41.31 12.30
C SER A 345 13.15 41.71 13.77
N HIS A 346 13.52 42.96 14.06
CA HIS A 346 13.60 43.53 15.41
C HIS A 346 12.95 44.90 15.60
N GLU A 347 12.33 45.49 14.56
CA GLU A 347 11.96 46.91 14.62
C GLU A 347 10.93 47.27 15.70
N ASP A 348 10.11 46.31 16.14
CA ASP A 348 9.12 46.56 17.21
C ASP A 348 9.21 45.54 18.39
N GLY A 349 10.31 44.77 18.44
CA GLY A 349 10.50 43.72 19.45
C GLY A 349 9.79 42.42 19.16
N ARG A 350 9.03 42.29 18.07
CA ARG A 350 8.44 41.05 17.62
C ARG A 350 9.45 40.30 16.75
N LYS A 351 9.69 39.04 17.11
CA LYS A 351 10.71 38.21 16.47
C LYS A 351 10.05 37.00 15.74
N ASP A 352 8.88 37.21 15.12
CA ASP A 352 8.15 36.17 14.42
C ASP A 352 8.78 35.94 13.05
N THR A 353 9.66 34.97 12.95
CA THR A 353 10.28 34.54 11.68
C THR A 353 9.76 33.19 11.28
N ARG A 354 9.33 33.10 10.04
CA ARG A 354 8.71 31.91 9.47
C ARG A 354 9.45 31.43 8.24
N TYR A 355 9.27 30.16 7.93
CA TYR A 355 9.86 29.54 6.75
C TYR A 355 9.02 28.39 6.22
N TYR A 356 9.17 28.10 4.96
CA TYR A 356 8.72 26.92 4.24
C TYR A 356 9.59 26.75 3.00
N PHE A 357 9.32 25.69 2.23
CA PHE A 357 10.05 25.45 0.98
C PHE A 357 9.09 25.55 -0.21
N ILE A 358 9.63 26.01 -1.34
CA ILE A 358 8.89 26.13 -2.61
C ILE A 358 9.58 25.26 -3.64
N CYS A 359 8.88 24.26 -4.17
CA CYS A 359 9.31 23.50 -5.34
C CYS A 359 8.65 24.11 -6.58
N THR A 360 9.44 24.64 -7.49
CA THR A 360 8.99 25.18 -8.77
C THR A 360 9.30 24.21 -9.89
N TYR A 361 8.30 23.88 -10.68
CA TYR A 361 8.43 23.04 -11.86
C TYR A 361 8.62 23.87 -13.13
N VAL A 362 9.27 23.30 -14.15
CA VAL A 362 9.54 23.98 -15.43
C VAL A 362 8.25 24.44 -16.14
N ASP A 363 7.12 23.77 -15.89
CA ASP A 363 5.81 24.16 -16.40
C ASP A 363 5.18 25.35 -15.65
N GLY A 364 5.87 25.90 -14.67
CA GLY A 364 5.45 27.05 -13.85
C GLY A 364 4.56 26.69 -12.66
N PHE A 365 4.19 25.42 -12.49
CA PHE A 365 3.48 25.01 -11.30
C PHE A 365 4.38 25.09 -10.07
N LYS A 366 3.82 25.48 -8.92
CA LYS A 366 4.56 25.60 -7.67
C LYS A 366 3.86 24.84 -6.56
N GLU A 367 4.63 24.06 -5.83
CA GLU A 367 4.19 23.43 -4.59
C GLU A 367 4.86 24.13 -3.41
N ARG A 368 4.09 24.33 -2.33
CA ARG A 368 4.62 24.67 -1.03
C ARG A 368 4.81 23.40 -0.23
N TRP A 369 5.98 23.23 0.31
CA TRP A 369 6.35 22.15 1.21
C TRP A 369 6.51 22.75 2.59
N ALA A 370 5.55 22.49 3.47
CA ALA A 370 5.31 23.28 4.66
C ALA A 370 4.78 22.47 5.84
N TYR A 371 4.56 23.15 6.95
CA TYR A 371 3.87 22.62 8.12
C TYR A 371 2.37 22.47 7.83
N TYR A 372 1.69 21.60 8.56
CA TYR A 372 0.28 21.31 8.31
C TYR A 372 -0.70 22.30 8.92
N SER A 373 -0.32 23.01 9.98
CA SER A 373 -1.22 23.90 10.72
C SER A 373 -1.16 25.34 10.22
N ASP A 374 -2.31 25.96 10.08
CA ASP A 374 -2.47 27.34 9.60
C ASP A 374 -1.81 28.40 10.49
N ASP A 375 -1.66 28.13 11.78
CA ASP A 375 -1.12 29.13 12.71
C ASP A 375 -0.12 28.54 13.69
N CYS A 376 1.16 28.66 13.36
CA CYS A 376 2.26 28.36 14.28
C CYS A 376 2.54 29.50 15.29
N ARG A 377 1.57 30.37 15.61
CA ARG A 377 1.80 31.54 16.49
C ARG A 377 2.08 31.17 17.93
N GLY A 378 1.68 30.00 18.39
CA GLY A 378 1.95 29.59 19.77
C GLY A 378 3.35 28.98 19.91
N ASP A 379 4.02 29.21 21.01
CA ASP A 379 5.26 28.49 21.42
C ASP A 379 5.12 26.98 21.35
N GLN A 380 3.90 26.51 21.31
CA GLN A 380 3.55 25.11 21.23
C GLN A 380 3.92 24.50 19.87
N ASN A 381 3.55 25.14 18.77
CA ASN A 381 3.74 24.62 17.42
C ASN A 381 5.16 24.81 16.86
N SER A 382 6.01 25.56 17.56
CA SER A 382 7.41 25.79 17.19
C SER A 382 8.41 24.94 17.97
N ASN A 383 7.94 24.06 18.88
CA ASN A 383 8.81 23.26 19.74
C ASN A 383 8.91 21.81 19.27
N PRO A 384 9.99 21.42 18.57
CA PRO A 384 10.15 20.04 18.08
C PRO A 384 10.25 19.00 19.20
N GLY A 385 10.60 19.40 20.42
CA GLY A 385 10.64 18.49 21.57
C GLY A 385 9.25 18.11 22.11
N LYS A 386 8.23 18.93 21.80
CA LYS A 386 6.83 18.65 22.18
C LYS A 386 6.00 18.04 21.06
N TYR A 387 6.40 18.26 19.82
CA TYR A 387 5.67 17.84 18.64
C TYR A 387 6.53 16.89 17.79
N PRO A 388 6.36 15.59 17.90
CA PRO A 388 7.17 14.60 17.16
C PRO A 388 7.06 14.76 15.65
N ASN A 389 5.95 15.31 15.17
CA ASN A 389 5.69 15.56 13.76
C ASN A 389 6.14 16.95 13.26
N PHE A 390 6.83 17.73 14.10
CA PHE A 390 7.26 19.10 13.75
C PHE A 390 8.06 19.17 12.45
N TYR A 391 8.91 18.21 12.20
CA TYR A 391 9.75 18.17 11.00
C TYR A 391 9.11 17.47 9.80
N ASN A 392 7.88 16.95 9.94
CA ASN A 392 7.17 16.33 8.82
C ASN A 392 6.73 17.40 7.84
N ILE A 393 6.84 17.05 6.55
CA ILE A 393 6.49 17.93 5.44
C ILE A 393 5.11 17.54 4.92
N TYR A 394 4.31 18.56 4.63
CA TYR A 394 3.05 18.46 3.91
C TYR A 394 3.14 19.28 2.63
N ARG A 395 2.42 18.85 1.59
CA ARG A 395 2.47 19.46 0.26
C ARG A 395 1.18 20.23 -0.01
N PHE A 396 1.32 21.42 -0.57
CA PHE A 396 0.19 22.29 -0.90
C PHE A 396 0.35 22.89 -2.29
N ASP A 397 -0.77 23.14 -2.98
CA ASP A 397 -0.77 24.02 -4.12
C ASP A 397 -0.44 25.44 -3.64
N HIS A 398 0.75 25.94 -3.99
CA HIS A 398 1.24 27.23 -3.52
C HIS A 398 0.30 28.40 -3.89
N SER A 399 -0.41 28.29 -5.01
CA SER A 399 -1.34 29.32 -5.49
C SER A 399 -2.62 29.46 -4.65
N LYS A 400 -2.90 28.50 -3.78
CA LYS A 400 -4.11 28.42 -2.95
C LYS A 400 -3.93 28.94 -1.54
N LEU A 401 -2.69 29.26 -1.15
CA LEU A 401 -2.34 29.66 0.20
C LEU A 401 -1.93 31.12 0.25
N GLY A 402 -2.24 31.78 1.37
CA GLY A 402 -1.66 33.08 1.71
C GLY A 402 -0.17 32.95 2.05
N GLU A 403 0.53 34.06 2.03
CA GLU A 403 1.99 34.09 2.21
C GLU A 403 2.45 33.39 3.51
N TRP A 404 1.70 33.57 4.59
CA TRP A 404 2.05 33.12 5.93
C TRP A 404 1.43 31.77 6.34
N ASP A 405 0.52 31.26 5.54
CA ASP A 405 -0.20 30.03 5.83
C ASP A 405 0.74 28.83 5.89
N ASP A 406 0.44 27.85 6.76
CA ASP A 406 1.13 26.57 6.84
C ASP A 406 2.66 26.68 6.90
N SER A 407 3.19 27.66 7.61
CA SER A 407 4.63 27.88 7.78
C SER A 407 5.15 27.36 9.10
N TRP A 408 6.41 26.89 9.10
CA TRP A 408 7.11 26.67 10.37
C TRP A 408 7.54 28.00 10.97
N LYS A 409 7.53 28.05 12.28
CA LYS A 409 8.07 29.14 13.06
C LYS A 409 9.33 28.71 13.82
N THR A 410 10.21 29.62 14.16
CA THR A 410 11.30 29.35 15.10
C THR A 410 10.76 29.03 16.49
N GLN A 411 11.50 28.21 17.25
CA GLN A 411 11.07 27.70 18.55
C GLN A 411 10.81 28.82 19.58
N ASN A 412 11.62 29.87 19.52
CA ASN A 412 11.44 31.07 20.30
C ASN A 412 12.00 32.25 19.50
N ASP A 413 11.70 33.45 19.97
CA ASP A 413 12.08 34.68 19.30
C ASP A 413 13.58 34.91 19.19
N SER A 414 14.40 34.19 19.91
CA SER A 414 15.86 34.31 19.90
C SER A 414 16.54 33.21 19.09
N GLU A 415 15.80 32.16 18.64
CA GLU A 415 16.38 31.07 17.87
C GLU A 415 16.91 31.60 16.55
N GLY A 416 18.18 31.35 16.27
CA GLY A 416 18.83 31.72 15.01
C GLY A 416 19.25 33.19 14.88
N VAL A 417 18.95 34.05 15.87
CA VAL A 417 19.34 35.47 15.78
C VAL A 417 20.85 35.61 15.65
N GLY A 418 21.30 36.31 14.60
CA GLY A 418 22.73 36.51 14.30
C GLY A 418 23.49 35.27 13.89
N LYS A 419 22.79 34.18 13.56
CA LYS A 419 23.36 32.88 13.19
C LYS A 419 23.22 32.61 11.70
N LYS A 420 24.03 31.68 11.24
CA LYS A 420 23.85 31.04 9.96
C LYS A 420 23.03 29.74 10.15
N ALA A 421 22.12 29.50 9.21
CA ALA A 421 21.23 28.34 9.21
C ALA A 421 21.66 27.33 8.12
N THR A 422 21.45 26.06 8.41
CA THR A 422 21.55 24.98 7.44
C THR A 422 20.22 24.25 7.43
N PHE A 423 19.66 24.04 6.23
CA PHE A 423 18.42 23.29 6.02
C PHE A 423 18.67 22.15 5.06
N HIS A 424 18.05 21.01 5.34
CA HIS A 424 17.90 19.89 4.42
C HIS A 424 16.42 19.54 4.30
N ILE A 425 15.98 19.28 3.09
CA ILE A 425 14.63 18.78 2.80
C ILE A 425 14.76 17.44 2.08
N TYR A 426 14.03 16.44 2.55
CA TYR A 426 14.02 15.08 2.03
C TYR A 426 12.67 14.86 1.33
N MET A 427 12.66 14.96 0.00
CA MET A 427 11.47 14.83 -0.82
C MET A 427 11.11 13.37 -1.13
N ASN A 428 12.00 12.42 -0.86
CA ASN A 428 11.72 11.00 -0.86
C ASN A 428 11.58 10.49 0.58
N ASN A 429 10.94 9.37 0.73
CA ASN A 429 10.72 8.70 2.02
C ASN A 429 11.99 7.98 2.54
N THR A 430 13.13 8.63 2.41
CA THR A 430 14.45 8.06 2.76
C THR A 430 14.86 8.30 4.20
N TYR A 431 14.14 9.18 4.91
CA TYR A 431 14.43 9.52 6.30
C TYR A 431 13.28 9.07 7.21
N ALA A 432 13.51 8.00 7.99
CA ALA A 432 12.55 7.46 8.96
C ALA A 432 11.11 7.24 8.41
N ALA A 433 11.01 6.82 7.15
CA ALA A 433 9.78 6.53 6.43
C ALA A 433 8.80 7.70 6.22
N ASP A 434 9.24 8.94 6.43
CA ASP A 434 8.42 10.15 6.23
C ASP A 434 9.16 11.23 5.45
N TYR A 435 8.42 12.05 4.69
CA TYR A 435 8.99 13.27 4.13
C TYR A 435 9.32 14.22 5.27
N LYS A 436 10.57 14.65 5.34
CA LYS A 436 11.07 15.46 6.46
C LYS A 436 12.00 16.57 6.00
N HIS A 437 12.15 17.54 6.87
CA HIS A 437 13.26 18.49 6.80
C HIS A 437 14.06 18.48 8.09
N THR A 438 15.26 18.99 8.04
CA THR A 438 16.08 19.29 9.20
C THR A 438 16.56 20.73 9.16
N ARG A 439 16.82 21.29 10.31
CA ARG A 439 17.44 22.61 10.43
C ARG A 439 18.45 22.65 11.56
N SER A 440 19.49 23.43 11.40
CA SER A 440 20.46 23.74 12.43
C SER A 440 20.93 25.18 12.34
N PHE A 441 21.26 25.78 13.47
CA PHE A 441 21.82 27.15 13.58
C PHE A 441 23.20 27.11 14.19
N LYS A 442 24.20 27.73 13.52
CA LYS A 442 25.59 27.80 13.93
C LYS A 442 25.99 29.21 14.33
#